data_2df5dccd777740d5d178ee7c6ec6c3e9
#
_entry.id   2df5dccd777740d5d178ee7c6ec6c3e9
#
_cell.length_a   1.000
_cell.length_b   1.000
_cell.length_c   1.000
_cell.angle_alpha   90.00
_cell.angle_beta   90.00
_cell.angle_gamma   90.00
#
_symmetry.space_group_name_H-M   'P 1'
#
loop_
_entity.id
_entity.type
_entity.pdbx_description
1 polymer ?
#
loop_
_entity_poly.entity_id
_entity_poly.type
_entity_poly.pdbx_seq_one_letter_code
_entity_poly.pdbx_strand_id
1 'polypeptide(L)'
;MSRAILIVEYSSISRGVGMLDRLVKQSVIVPLYAKPICIGKYVMIFSGEVEDLRESQKVLQSAGQERLMSTYLLTAAHKDLLAYFAQKDKRYQPANMVEAIGILETRTIASGLFSLDAALKSGNVALLKLGMGQLIGGKCYYLLAGTVSDVQQALDHGKNVLPKQDFVGMEVIPSPDQLTLAMLLDGYHHVE
;
A
#
# COMPACT_ATOMS: atom_id res chain seq x y z
N MET A 1 0.52 -8.84 18.60
CA MET A 1 -0.22 -7.93 17.71
C MET A 1 -0.72 -8.75 16.53
N SER A 2 -2.00 -8.64 16.20
CA SER A 2 -2.58 -9.28 15.02
C SER A 2 -1.82 -8.84 13.75
N ARG A 3 -1.56 -9.77 12.82
CA ARG A 3 -0.95 -9.48 11.52
C ARG A 3 -1.98 -9.21 10.44
N ALA A 4 -3.25 -9.16 10.81
CA ALA A 4 -4.31 -8.93 9.84
C ALA A 4 -4.58 -7.43 9.66
N ILE A 5 -4.81 -7.03 8.41
CA ILE A 5 -5.25 -5.68 8.05
C ILE A 5 -6.39 -5.73 7.04
N LEU A 6 -7.32 -4.80 7.17
CA LEU A 6 -8.38 -4.52 6.21
C LEU A 6 -8.09 -3.18 5.54
N ILE A 7 -7.97 -3.20 4.23
CA ILE A 7 -7.72 -2.03 3.40
C ILE A 7 -9.02 -1.67 2.68
N VAL A 8 -9.40 -0.39 2.72
CA VAL A 8 -10.68 0.09 2.17
C VAL A 8 -10.44 1.40 1.44
N GLU A 9 -10.98 1.54 0.23
CA GLU A 9 -10.93 2.77 -0.56
C GLU A 9 -12.32 3.16 -1.06
N TYR A 10 -12.72 4.40 -0.78
CA TYR A 10 -13.96 5.01 -1.22
C TYR A 10 -13.70 6.13 -2.23
N SER A 11 -14.59 6.28 -3.22
CA SER A 11 -14.60 7.42 -4.15
C SER A 11 -15.29 8.67 -3.59
N SER A 12 -15.64 8.67 -2.30
CA SER A 12 -16.30 9.79 -1.61
C SER A 12 -15.76 9.94 -0.20
N ILE A 13 -15.27 11.13 0.14
CA ILE A 13 -14.77 11.44 1.48
C ILE A 13 -15.88 11.33 2.52
N SER A 14 -17.04 11.95 2.28
CA SER A 14 -18.16 11.92 3.23
C SER A 14 -18.65 10.52 3.52
N ARG A 15 -18.77 9.67 2.47
CA ARG A 15 -19.15 8.27 2.64
C ARG A 15 -18.09 7.48 3.40
N GLY A 16 -16.82 7.69 3.08
CA GLY A 16 -15.70 7.06 3.78
C GLY A 16 -15.68 7.40 5.27
N VAL A 17 -15.83 8.67 5.63
CA VAL A 17 -15.89 9.11 7.04
C VAL A 17 -17.08 8.49 7.78
N GLY A 18 -18.28 8.46 7.14
CA GLY A 18 -19.45 7.82 7.73
C GLY A 18 -19.26 6.33 7.98
N MET A 19 -18.57 5.63 7.05
CA MET A 19 -18.27 4.21 7.22
C MET A 19 -17.17 3.96 8.25
N LEU A 20 -16.17 4.86 8.36
CA LEU A 20 -15.18 4.80 9.45
C LEU A 20 -15.87 4.80 10.82
N ASP A 21 -16.73 5.81 11.08
CA ASP A 21 -17.46 5.92 12.34
C ASP A 21 -18.31 4.68 12.64
N ARG A 22 -19.00 4.19 11.61
CA ARG A 22 -19.83 2.98 11.74
C ARG A 22 -19.00 1.76 12.11
N LEU A 23 -17.88 1.51 11.43
CA LEU A 23 -17.03 0.33 11.65
C LEU A 23 -16.40 0.34 13.05
N VAL A 24 -15.85 1.46 13.49
CA VAL A 24 -15.22 1.55 14.82
C VAL A 24 -16.23 1.46 15.97
N LYS A 25 -17.51 1.75 15.72
CA LYS A 25 -18.59 1.56 16.70
C LYS A 25 -19.09 0.13 16.78
N GLN A 26 -18.99 -0.64 15.69
CA GLN A 26 -19.58 -1.98 15.56
C GLN A 26 -18.58 -3.13 15.74
N SER A 27 -17.27 -2.86 15.61
CA SER A 27 -16.24 -3.89 15.57
C SER A 27 -15.04 -3.52 16.44
N VAL A 28 -14.36 -4.53 16.98
CA VAL A 28 -13.12 -4.34 17.77
C VAL A 28 -11.93 -4.25 16.80
N ILE A 29 -11.86 -3.14 16.08
CA ILE A 29 -10.80 -2.87 15.10
C ILE A 29 -10.09 -1.55 15.39
N VAL A 30 -8.82 -1.46 15.03
CA VAL A 30 -7.97 -0.28 15.26
C VAL A 30 -7.65 0.37 13.93
N PRO A 31 -8.04 1.63 13.69
CA PRO A 31 -7.65 2.34 12.50
C PRO A 31 -6.15 2.70 12.56
N LEU A 32 -5.38 2.19 11.59
CA LEU A 32 -3.96 2.52 11.40
C LEU A 32 -3.79 3.76 10.51
N TYR A 33 -4.69 3.92 9.56
CA TYR A 33 -4.70 5.02 8.61
C TYR A 33 -6.15 5.33 8.21
N ALA A 34 -6.53 6.62 8.21
CA ALA A 34 -7.82 7.06 7.73
C ALA A 34 -7.71 8.52 7.27
N LYS A 35 -7.61 8.75 5.94
CA LYS A 35 -7.38 10.09 5.40
C LYS A 35 -8.05 10.30 4.03
N PRO A 36 -8.45 11.55 3.73
CA PRO A 36 -8.75 11.92 2.36
C PRO A 36 -7.47 11.92 1.53
N ILE A 37 -7.60 11.51 0.27
CA ILE A 37 -6.52 11.51 -0.72
C ILE A 37 -6.95 12.23 -1.99
N CYS A 38 -5.98 12.49 -2.91
CA CYS A 38 -6.23 13.21 -4.16
C CYS A 38 -7.41 12.65 -4.94
N ILE A 39 -8.06 13.55 -5.69
CA ILE A 39 -9.30 13.36 -6.45
C ILE A 39 -10.53 12.96 -5.61
N GLY A 40 -10.58 13.37 -4.33
CA GLY A 40 -11.76 13.23 -3.50
C GLY A 40 -12.05 11.81 -2.99
N LYS A 41 -11.05 10.94 -2.96
CA LYS A 41 -11.16 9.60 -2.39
C LYS A 41 -10.89 9.61 -0.87
N TYR A 42 -11.27 8.53 -0.20
CA TYR A 42 -11.00 8.29 1.22
C TYR A 42 -10.45 6.88 1.42
N VAL A 43 -9.30 6.77 2.06
CA VAL A 43 -8.63 5.49 2.34
C VAL A 43 -8.65 5.22 3.83
N MET A 44 -8.97 3.99 4.20
CA MET A 44 -8.92 3.48 5.55
C MET A 44 -8.14 2.17 5.59
N ILE A 45 -7.33 2.01 6.63
CA ILE A 45 -6.61 0.77 6.91
C ILE A 45 -6.82 0.46 8.38
N PHE A 46 -7.32 -0.73 8.67
CA PHE A 46 -7.60 -1.19 10.01
C PHE A 46 -6.74 -2.40 10.34
N SER A 47 -6.37 -2.54 11.62
CA SER A 47 -5.86 -3.80 12.18
C SER A 47 -6.86 -4.37 13.19
N GLY A 48 -6.82 -5.68 13.37
CA GLY A 48 -7.69 -6.39 14.30
C GLY A 48 -7.55 -7.89 14.15
N GLU A 49 -8.35 -8.65 14.88
CA GLU A 49 -8.45 -10.08 14.68
C GLU A 49 -9.12 -10.37 13.32
N VAL A 50 -8.73 -11.48 12.70
CA VAL A 50 -9.19 -11.82 11.33
C VAL A 50 -10.71 -11.83 11.22
N GLU A 51 -11.39 -12.36 12.23
CA GLU A 51 -12.86 -12.48 12.22
C GLU A 51 -13.54 -11.10 12.34
N ASP A 52 -13.03 -10.20 13.20
CA ASP A 52 -13.55 -8.83 13.32
C ASP A 52 -13.38 -8.03 12.03
N LEU A 53 -12.22 -8.18 11.38
CA LEU A 53 -11.95 -7.56 10.08
C LEU A 53 -12.82 -8.15 8.96
N ARG A 54 -13.08 -9.46 9.01
CA ARG A 54 -13.96 -10.14 8.05
C ARG A 54 -15.40 -9.68 8.18
N GLU A 55 -15.91 -9.56 9.41
CA GLU A 55 -17.25 -9.00 9.65
C GLU A 55 -17.34 -7.53 9.21
N SER A 56 -16.30 -6.73 9.49
CA SER A 56 -16.19 -5.36 8.99
C SER A 56 -16.23 -5.32 7.46
N GLN A 57 -15.54 -6.23 6.78
CA GLN A 57 -15.57 -6.33 5.32
C GLN A 57 -16.97 -6.68 4.78
N LYS A 58 -17.71 -7.57 5.44
CA LYS A 58 -19.10 -7.89 5.07
C LYS A 58 -20.02 -6.66 5.22
N VAL A 59 -19.84 -5.87 6.29
CA VAL A 59 -20.58 -4.61 6.48
C VAL A 59 -20.30 -3.62 5.35
N LEU A 60 -19.04 -3.49 4.92
CA LEU A 60 -18.68 -2.65 3.77
C LEU A 60 -19.35 -3.12 2.47
N GLN A 61 -19.37 -4.41 2.21
CA GLN A 61 -19.93 -5.01 1.00
C GLN A 61 -21.46 -4.96 0.98
N SER A 62 -22.14 -4.97 2.12
CA SER A 62 -23.60 -4.91 2.22
C SER A 62 -24.12 -3.48 2.37
N ALA A 63 -23.87 -2.85 3.50
CA ALA A 63 -24.40 -1.53 3.84
C ALA A 63 -23.50 -0.37 3.37
N GLY A 64 -22.22 -0.65 3.08
CA GLY A 64 -21.22 0.33 2.67
C GLY A 64 -20.92 0.38 1.18
N GLN A 65 -21.61 -0.41 0.34
CA GLN A 65 -21.26 -0.61 -1.07
C GLN A 65 -21.32 0.67 -1.91
N GLU A 66 -22.18 1.63 -1.56
CA GLU A 66 -22.24 2.89 -2.26
C GLU A 66 -20.90 3.64 -2.20
N ARG A 67 -20.32 3.94 -3.38
CA ARG A 67 -19.01 4.59 -3.53
C ARG A 67 -17.80 3.78 -3.04
N LEU A 68 -17.98 2.53 -2.62
CA LEU A 68 -16.88 1.62 -2.34
C LEU A 68 -16.15 1.29 -3.65
N MET A 69 -14.85 1.55 -3.70
CA MET A 69 -14.01 1.24 -4.86
C MET A 69 -13.39 -0.15 -4.72
N SER A 70 -12.79 -0.41 -3.57
CA SER A 70 -12.12 -1.69 -3.30
C SER A 70 -11.98 -1.95 -1.80
N THR A 71 -11.91 -3.23 -1.45
CA THR A 71 -11.59 -3.68 -0.10
C THR A 71 -10.80 -4.97 -0.17
N TYR A 72 -9.69 -5.04 0.58
CA TYR A 72 -8.82 -6.21 0.68
C TYR A 72 -8.56 -6.56 2.13
N LEU A 73 -8.77 -7.83 2.48
CA LEU A 73 -8.43 -8.40 3.77
C LEU A 73 -7.13 -9.20 3.64
N LEU A 74 -6.07 -8.75 4.29
CA LEU A 74 -4.80 -9.45 4.43
C LEU A 74 -4.79 -10.12 5.81
N THR A 75 -4.96 -11.44 5.85
CA THR A 75 -5.03 -12.20 7.12
C THR A 75 -3.67 -12.38 7.79
N ALA A 76 -2.59 -12.24 7.03
CA ALA A 76 -1.22 -12.33 7.50
C ALA A 76 -0.34 -11.34 6.69
N ALA A 77 -0.54 -10.04 6.91
CA ALA A 77 0.20 -9.00 6.22
C ALA A 77 1.71 -9.09 6.51
N HIS A 78 2.54 -8.75 5.52
CA HIS A 78 3.98 -8.77 5.65
C HIS A 78 4.45 -7.78 6.74
N LYS A 79 5.50 -8.17 7.48
CA LYS A 79 6.03 -7.37 8.60
C LYS A 79 6.39 -5.93 8.20
N ASP A 80 6.96 -5.73 7.00
CA ASP A 80 7.41 -4.42 6.55
C ASP A 80 6.22 -3.51 6.21
N LEU A 81 5.13 -4.08 5.67
CA LEU A 81 3.89 -3.34 5.46
C LEU A 81 3.26 -2.92 6.79
N LEU A 82 3.21 -3.82 7.79
CA LEU A 82 2.74 -3.48 9.14
C LEU A 82 3.63 -2.42 9.79
N ALA A 83 4.94 -2.57 9.67
CA ALA A 83 5.91 -1.64 10.20
C ALA A 83 5.78 -0.24 9.59
N TYR A 84 5.46 -0.14 8.30
CA TYR A 84 5.20 1.15 7.63
C TYR A 84 4.07 1.93 8.31
N PHE A 85 2.96 1.27 8.68
CA PHE A 85 1.84 1.94 9.35
C PHE A 85 2.05 2.13 10.85
N ALA A 86 2.91 1.35 11.50
CA ALA A 86 3.21 1.48 12.93
C ALA A 86 4.19 2.63 13.25
N GLN A 87 4.99 3.07 12.29
CA GLN A 87 6.03 4.07 12.51
C GLN A 87 5.67 5.40 11.84
N LYS A 88 5.67 6.47 12.64
CA LYS A 88 5.33 7.83 12.20
C LYS A 88 6.39 8.48 11.30
N ASP A 89 7.61 7.92 11.27
CA ASP A 89 8.72 8.49 10.50
C ASP A 89 9.64 7.34 10.03
N LYS A 90 9.56 7.00 8.74
CA LYS A 90 10.50 6.05 8.13
C LYS A 90 11.05 6.59 6.83
N ARG A 91 12.25 7.11 6.93
CA ARG A 91 13.18 7.12 5.81
C ARG A 91 13.93 5.79 5.83
N TYR A 92 13.61 4.90 4.89
CA TYR A 92 14.45 3.72 4.68
C TYR A 92 15.77 4.21 4.08
N GLN A 93 16.88 3.97 4.79
CA GLN A 93 18.21 4.14 4.23
C GLN A 93 18.75 2.74 3.91
N PRO A 94 19.05 2.44 2.64
CA PRO A 94 19.70 1.18 2.32
C PRO A 94 21.09 1.17 2.97
N ALA A 95 21.33 0.18 3.82
CA ALA A 95 22.62 0.03 4.52
C ALA A 95 23.76 -0.38 3.58
N ASN A 96 23.46 -0.80 2.33
CA ASN A 96 24.42 -1.31 1.35
C ASN A 96 24.08 -0.83 -0.06
N MET A 97 25.01 -0.98 -0.99
CA MET A 97 24.79 -0.74 -2.42
C MET A 97 23.59 -1.57 -2.90
N VAL A 98 22.64 -0.90 -3.52
CA VAL A 98 21.44 -1.52 -4.09
C VAL A 98 21.79 -2.10 -5.45
N GLU A 99 21.69 -3.43 -5.62
CA GLU A 99 21.98 -4.10 -6.89
C GLU A 99 20.92 -3.77 -7.95
N ALA A 100 19.64 -3.78 -7.57
CA ALA A 100 18.54 -3.40 -8.43
C ALA A 100 17.42 -2.76 -7.62
N ILE A 101 16.67 -1.88 -8.28
CA ILE A 101 15.38 -1.39 -7.77
C ILE A 101 14.26 -1.81 -8.70
N GLY A 102 13.11 -2.07 -8.10
CA GLY A 102 11.86 -2.32 -8.81
C GLY A 102 10.80 -1.32 -8.42
N ILE A 103 10.04 -0.85 -9.39
CA ILE A 103 8.94 0.07 -9.19
C ILE A 103 7.67 -0.59 -9.73
N LEU A 104 6.59 -0.56 -8.95
CA LEU A 104 5.25 -0.92 -9.44
C LEU A 104 4.26 0.17 -9.06
N GLU A 105 3.43 0.54 -10.03
CA GLU A 105 2.42 1.59 -9.90
C GLU A 105 1.02 1.01 -10.12
N THR A 106 0.08 1.43 -9.27
CA THR A 106 -1.33 1.02 -9.35
C THR A 106 -2.27 2.21 -9.35
N ARG A 107 -3.47 2.01 -9.88
CA ARG A 107 -4.51 3.02 -10.01
C ARG A 107 -5.16 3.40 -8.67
N THR A 108 -5.15 2.49 -7.70
CA THR A 108 -5.75 2.68 -6.37
C THR A 108 -4.74 2.34 -5.28
N ILE A 109 -4.91 2.94 -4.10
CA ILE A 109 -4.06 2.65 -2.94
C ILE A 109 -4.33 1.23 -2.44
N ALA A 110 -5.59 0.84 -2.39
CA ALA A 110 -5.96 -0.48 -1.89
C ALA A 110 -5.34 -1.60 -2.72
N SER A 111 -5.39 -1.50 -4.06
CA SER A 111 -4.72 -2.46 -4.94
C SER A 111 -3.20 -2.42 -4.80
N GLY A 112 -2.61 -1.23 -4.62
CA GLY A 112 -1.17 -1.09 -4.42
C GLY A 112 -0.66 -1.77 -3.16
N LEU A 113 -1.36 -1.61 -2.04
CA LEU A 113 -1.01 -2.27 -0.78
C LEU A 113 -1.22 -3.79 -0.84
N PHE A 114 -2.27 -4.25 -1.52
CA PHE A 114 -2.51 -5.67 -1.77
C PHE A 114 -1.39 -6.29 -2.61
N SER A 115 -1.00 -5.62 -3.69
CA SER A 115 0.12 -5.98 -4.55
C SER A 115 1.45 -5.99 -3.81
N LEU A 116 1.73 -4.95 -3.01
CA LEU A 116 2.95 -4.84 -2.21
C LEU A 116 3.09 -6.00 -1.22
N ASP A 117 2.01 -6.37 -0.54
CA ASP A 117 2.03 -7.51 0.37
C ASP A 117 2.42 -8.82 -0.34
N ALA A 118 1.87 -9.06 -1.54
CA ALA A 118 2.19 -10.22 -2.35
C ALA A 118 3.66 -10.19 -2.84
N ALA A 119 4.13 -9.02 -3.28
CA ALA A 119 5.51 -8.83 -3.70
C ALA A 119 6.52 -9.09 -2.58
N LEU A 120 6.30 -8.51 -1.39
CA LEU A 120 7.16 -8.71 -0.22
C LEU A 120 7.19 -10.15 0.29
N LYS A 121 6.16 -10.95 0.03
CA LYS A 121 6.09 -12.37 0.41
C LYS A 121 6.76 -13.30 -0.59
N SER A 122 7.04 -12.85 -1.81
CA SER A 122 7.48 -13.72 -2.91
C SER A 122 8.98 -13.73 -3.15
N GLY A 123 9.73 -12.74 -2.63
CA GLY A 123 11.15 -12.61 -2.89
C GLY A 123 11.92 -12.03 -1.71
N ASN A 124 13.25 -12.14 -1.77
CA ASN A 124 14.14 -11.51 -0.79
C ASN A 124 14.39 -10.04 -1.16
N VAL A 125 13.35 -9.22 -1.00
CA VAL A 125 13.35 -7.81 -1.33
C VAL A 125 13.07 -6.94 -0.11
N ALA A 126 13.58 -5.72 -0.12
CA ALA A 126 13.32 -4.71 0.89
C ALA A 126 12.42 -3.59 0.34
N LEU A 127 11.45 -3.14 1.11
CA LEU A 127 10.64 -1.97 0.78
C LEU A 127 11.46 -0.70 0.98
N LEU A 128 11.76 0.04 -0.10
CA LEU A 128 12.47 1.32 -0.05
C LEU A 128 11.50 2.50 0.15
N LYS A 129 10.40 2.50 -0.58
CA LYS A 129 9.44 3.61 -0.56
C LYS A 129 8.04 3.13 -0.88
N LEU A 130 7.06 3.76 -0.24
CA LEU A 130 5.63 3.60 -0.53
C LEU A 130 5.02 4.98 -0.68
N GLY A 131 4.54 5.27 -1.89
CA GLY A 131 3.81 6.50 -2.19
C GLY A 131 2.31 6.24 -2.27
N MET A 132 1.53 6.99 -1.48
CA MET A 132 0.08 6.81 -1.41
C MET A 132 -0.65 8.13 -1.66
N GLY A 133 -1.31 8.23 -2.80
CA GLY A 133 -2.40 9.15 -3.12
C GLY A 133 -2.12 10.64 -3.19
N GLN A 134 -1.22 11.19 -2.39
CA GLN A 134 -0.96 12.63 -2.35
C GLN A 134 -0.11 13.05 -3.56
N LEU A 135 -0.57 14.10 -4.28
CA LEU A 135 0.07 14.67 -5.47
C LEU A 135 0.27 13.72 -6.65
N ILE A 136 -0.19 12.48 -6.57
CA ILE A 136 -0.07 11.45 -7.61
C ILE A 136 -1.43 10.97 -8.15
N GLY A 137 -2.47 11.80 -8.06
CA GLY A 137 -3.78 11.48 -8.61
C GLY A 137 -4.50 10.32 -7.92
N GLY A 138 -4.25 10.08 -6.63
CA GLY A 138 -4.90 8.98 -5.89
C GLY A 138 -4.38 7.59 -6.25
N LYS A 139 -3.25 7.50 -6.93
CA LYS A 139 -2.54 6.26 -7.24
C LYS A 139 -1.74 5.75 -6.04
N CYS A 140 -1.17 4.55 -6.18
CA CYS A 140 -0.15 4.03 -5.29
C CYS A 140 1.05 3.57 -6.11
N TYR A 141 2.26 3.74 -5.57
CA TYR A 141 3.46 3.11 -6.09
C TYR A 141 4.35 2.65 -4.94
N TYR A 142 5.15 1.65 -5.19
CA TYR A 142 6.16 1.21 -4.25
C TYR A 142 7.48 0.90 -4.96
N LEU A 143 8.58 1.11 -4.22
CA LEU A 143 9.93 0.78 -4.64
C LEU A 143 10.44 -0.36 -3.78
N LEU A 144 10.97 -1.39 -4.44
CA LEU A 144 11.65 -2.52 -3.81
C LEU A 144 13.13 -2.52 -4.19
N ALA A 145 13.98 -3.02 -3.30
CA ALA A 145 15.40 -3.28 -3.58
C ALA A 145 15.74 -4.75 -3.34
N GLY A 146 16.68 -5.27 -4.11
CA GLY A 146 17.18 -6.64 -4.01
C GLY A 146 18.11 -6.97 -5.16
N THR A 147 18.34 -8.27 -5.41
CA THR A 147 18.97 -8.71 -6.65
C THR A 147 18.01 -8.48 -7.83
N VAL A 148 18.53 -8.43 -9.05
CA VAL A 148 17.68 -8.26 -10.26
C VAL A 148 16.59 -9.33 -10.33
N SER A 149 16.95 -10.59 -10.03
CA SER A 149 16.01 -11.71 -10.07
C SER A 149 14.95 -11.65 -8.98
N ASP A 150 15.33 -11.31 -7.74
CA ASP A 150 14.38 -11.17 -6.63
C ASP A 150 13.39 -10.04 -6.88
N VAL A 151 13.89 -8.90 -7.37
CA VAL A 151 13.06 -7.72 -7.70
C VAL A 151 12.09 -8.06 -8.83
N GLN A 152 12.55 -8.70 -9.91
CA GLN A 152 11.68 -9.11 -11.00
C GLN A 152 10.59 -10.07 -10.53
N GLN A 153 10.97 -11.11 -9.77
CA GLN A 153 10.02 -12.07 -9.21
C GLN A 153 8.98 -11.38 -8.31
N ALA A 154 9.42 -10.48 -7.43
CA ALA A 154 8.53 -9.76 -6.53
C ALA A 154 7.53 -8.88 -7.30
N LEU A 155 7.99 -8.13 -8.30
CA LEU A 155 7.09 -7.30 -9.11
C LEU A 155 6.10 -8.14 -9.92
N ASP A 156 6.53 -9.28 -10.48
CA ASP A 156 5.65 -10.18 -11.22
C ASP A 156 4.55 -10.77 -10.31
N HIS A 157 4.90 -11.18 -9.08
CA HIS A 157 3.92 -11.60 -8.10
C HIS A 157 2.94 -10.47 -7.71
N GLY A 158 3.47 -9.28 -7.44
CA GLY A 158 2.66 -8.12 -7.15
C GLY A 158 1.68 -7.78 -8.27
N LYS A 159 2.13 -7.83 -9.54
CA LYS A 159 1.30 -7.63 -10.73
C LYS A 159 0.22 -8.70 -10.88
N ASN A 160 0.59 -9.97 -10.68
CA ASN A 160 -0.30 -11.11 -10.95
C ASN A 160 -1.52 -11.17 -10.02
N VAL A 161 -1.46 -10.57 -8.82
CA VAL A 161 -2.60 -10.51 -7.91
C VAL A 161 -3.53 -9.33 -8.20
N LEU A 162 -3.15 -8.42 -9.10
CA LEU A 162 -3.92 -7.22 -9.41
C LEU A 162 -5.02 -7.50 -10.43
N PRO A 163 -6.20 -6.88 -10.27
CA PRO A 163 -7.12 -6.70 -11.39
C PRO A 163 -6.41 -5.94 -12.53
N LYS A 164 -6.61 -6.37 -13.77
CA LYS A 164 -5.92 -5.79 -14.95
C LYS A 164 -6.08 -4.26 -15.04
N GLN A 165 -7.26 -3.75 -14.72
CA GLN A 165 -7.55 -2.31 -14.76
C GLN A 165 -6.81 -1.50 -13.68
N ASP A 166 -6.32 -2.15 -12.62
CA ASP A 166 -5.63 -1.46 -11.53
C ASP A 166 -4.11 -1.37 -11.74
N PHE A 167 -3.57 -2.20 -12.60
CA PHE A 167 -2.16 -2.12 -12.99
C PHE A 167 -1.91 -0.91 -13.89
N VAL A 168 -0.89 -0.11 -13.57
CA VAL A 168 -0.48 1.06 -14.37
C VAL A 168 0.84 0.78 -15.08
N GLY A 169 1.84 0.31 -14.34
CA GLY A 169 3.17 0.04 -14.89
C GLY A 169 4.10 -0.59 -13.85
N MET A 170 5.17 -1.18 -14.33
CA MET A 170 6.29 -1.63 -13.51
C MET A 170 7.59 -1.51 -14.29
N GLU A 171 8.71 -1.32 -13.57
CA GLU A 171 10.05 -1.23 -14.14
C GLU A 171 11.07 -1.87 -13.18
N VAL A 172 12.07 -2.53 -13.74
CA VAL A 172 13.26 -3.01 -13.01
C VAL A 172 14.47 -2.25 -13.51
N ILE A 173 15.22 -1.64 -12.61
CA ILE A 173 16.42 -0.85 -12.91
C ILE A 173 17.62 -1.54 -12.28
N PRO A 174 18.40 -2.31 -13.04
CA PRO A 174 19.67 -2.88 -12.57
C PRO A 174 20.70 -1.76 -12.36
N SER A 175 21.51 -1.90 -11.32
CA SER A 175 22.59 -0.98 -10.97
C SER A 175 22.17 0.50 -11.06
N PRO A 176 21.13 0.91 -10.29
CA PRO A 176 20.60 2.26 -10.38
C PRO A 176 21.67 3.29 -10.04
N ASP A 177 21.72 4.38 -10.84
CA ASP A 177 22.62 5.49 -10.56
C ASP A 177 22.33 6.11 -9.20
N GLN A 178 23.37 6.54 -8.47
CA GLN A 178 23.23 7.08 -7.12
C GLN A 178 22.37 8.34 -7.06
N LEU A 179 22.46 9.20 -8.08
CA LEU A 179 21.65 10.40 -8.17
C LEU A 179 20.17 10.01 -8.36
N THR A 180 19.88 9.00 -9.21
CA THR A 180 18.51 8.47 -9.37
C THR A 180 17.96 7.94 -8.06
N LEU A 181 18.75 7.18 -7.31
CA LEU A 181 18.34 6.68 -5.98
C LEU A 181 18.06 7.82 -5.01
N ALA A 182 18.96 8.79 -4.92
CA ALA A 182 18.78 9.94 -4.04
C ALA A 182 17.49 10.70 -4.37
N MET A 183 17.26 11.00 -5.64
CA MET A 183 16.05 11.70 -6.09
C MET A 183 14.77 10.90 -5.81
N LEU A 184 14.81 9.58 -5.92
CA LEU A 184 13.66 8.72 -5.64
C LEU A 184 13.38 8.60 -4.14
N LEU A 185 14.41 8.55 -3.29
CA LEU A 185 14.23 8.32 -1.86
C LEU A 185 14.00 9.60 -1.06
N ASP A 186 14.73 10.68 -1.33
CA ASP A 186 14.69 11.91 -0.54
C ASP A 186 13.50 12.83 -0.87
N GLY A 187 12.82 12.60 -2.01
CA GLY A 187 11.83 13.54 -2.51
C GLY A 187 12.49 14.85 -2.93
N TYR A 188 11.73 15.73 -3.57
CA TYR A 188 12.21 17.02 -4.06
C TYR A 188 12.81 17.87 -2.93
N HIS A 189 14.09 17.73 -2.65
CA HIS A 189 14.86 18.82 -2.08
C HIS A 189 15.26 19.73 -3.23
N HIS A 190 14.82 20.96 -3.21
CA HIS A 190 15.32 22.00 -4.09
C HIS A 190 16.84 21.96 -4.01
N VAL A 191 17.49 21.67 -5.12
CA VAL A 191 18.91 21.98 -5.32
C VAL A 191 18.92 23.49 -5.41
N GLU A 192 19.40 24.15 -4.34
CA GLU A 192 19.77 25.58 -4.39
C GLU A 192 20.92 25.79 -5.35
#